data_307ffda8b5da75e76a9188aae2da9ec2
#
_entry.id   307ffda8b5da75e76a9188aae2da9ec2
#
_cell.length_a   1.000
_cell.length_b   1.000
_cell.length_c   1.000
_cell.angle_alpha   90.00
_cell.angle_beta   90.00
_cell.angle_gamma   90.00
#
_symmetry.space_group_name_H-M   'P 1'
#
loop_
_entity.id
_entity.type
_entity.pdbx_description
1 polymer ?
#
loop_
_entity_poly.entity_id
_entity_poly.type
_entity_poly.pdbx_seq_one_letter_code
_entity_poly.pdbx_strand_id
1 'polypeptide(L)'
;MTELRTVRVAAVQATPVLLDADATVAKACRLLAEAAAQGAELAVLPETFVSVYPSNAWAGSAVGFRGHDELWERLWESSIDVPGPQVDALAAACAEHGIHCVIGVNERESERPGSLYNAMLLIGPEGLLHKHRKLMPTMQERLFHGVGPGDDLRVTPTAVGRVGGLICWENRMPLARWAVYQGGPQIWVAPNADDTDGWQASMRHIAIESGAFVVSVPQYIPGSAFPDDFPAEIDRSKVYGRGGAVIVEPTGGGVIAGPLYDREGIVVADCDLRVGLHAKRWFDAVGHYSRSDVLAPSDAPS
;
A
#
# COMPACT_ATOMS: atom_id res chain seq x y z
N MET A 1 10.68 -24.10 4.16
CA MET A 1 11.35 -23.13 3.24
C MET A 1 10.32 -22.75 2.21
N THR A 2 10.06 -21.45 2.02
CA THR A 2 9.19 -20.98 0.93
C THR A 2 9.83 -21.40 -0.40
N GLU A 3 9.05 -22.01 -1.27
CA GLU A 3 9.55 -22.47 -2.57
C GLU A 3 10.02 -21.28 -3.40
N LEU A 4 11.24 -21.33 -3.93
CA LEU A 4 11.79 -20.29 -4.81
C LEU A 4 11.26 -20.52 -6.22
N ARG A 5 10.13 -19.93 -6.53
CA ARG A 5 9.43 -20.02 -7.81
C ARG A 5 9.19 -18.65 -8.43
N THR A 6 8.72 -18.64 -9.64
CA THR A 6 8.19 -17.43 -10.27
C THR A 6 6.77 -17.18 -9.79
N VAL A 7 6.50 -15.94 -9.41
CA VAL A 7 5.17 -15.44 -8.99
C VAL A 7 4.79 -14.29 -9.93
N ARG A 8 3.61 -14.35 -10.50
CA ARG A 8 3.08 -13.22 -11.27
C ARG A 8 2.38 -12.24 -10.34
N VAL A 9 2.84 -11.00 -10.35
CA VAL A 9 2.30 -9.93 -9.51
C VAL A 9 1.65 -8.85 -10.36
N ALA A 10 0.62 -8.19 -9.82
CA ALA A 10 -0.10 -7.09 -10.44
C ALA A 10 -0.03 -5.83 -9.56
N ALA A 11 0.38 -4.73 -10.15
CA ALA A 11 0.23 -3.39 -9.60
C ALA A 11 -1.05 -2.78 -10.20
N VAL A 12 -2.09 -2.63 -9.37
CA VAL A 12 -3.44 -2.23 -9.80
C VAL A 12 -3.66 -0.76 -9.51
N GLN A 13 -3.40 0.07 -10.50
CA GLN A 13 -3.61 1.52 -10.41
C GLN A 13 -5.03 1.87 -10.80
N ALA A 14 -5.80 2.38 -9.85
CA ALA A 14 -7.19 2.72 -10.06
C ALA A 14 -7.62 3.94 -9.23
N THR A 15 -8.72 4.55 -9.63
CA THR A 15 -9.42 5.59 -8.89
C THR A 15 -10.46 4.92 -7.99
N PRO A 16 -10.51 5.19 -6.69
CA PRO A 16 -11.62 4.73 -5.85
C PRO A 16 -12.95 5.38 -6.25
N VAL A 17 -14.06 4.83 -5.81
CA VAL A 17 -15.31 5.59 -5.75
C VAL A 17 -15.24 6.45 -4.49
N LEU A 18 -14.92 7.72 -4.69
CA LEU A 18 -14.53 8.63 -3.60
C LEU A 18 -15.65 8.75 -2.56
N LEU A 19 -15.30 8.54 -1.29
CA LEU A 19 -16.20 8.58 -0.14
C LEU A 19 -17.37 7.55 -0.20
N ASP A 20 -17.18 6.45 -0.94
CA ASP A 20 -18.10 5.32 -0.98
C ASP A 20 -17.31 4.00 -0.83
N ALA A 21 -17.31 3.46 0.39
CA ALA A 21 -16.56 2.24 0.71
C ALA A 21 -17.10 1.02 -0.04
N ASP A 22 -18.41 0.84 -0.07
CA ASP A 22 -19.03 -0.36 -0.66
C ASP A 22 -18.83 -0.39 -2.18
N ALA A 23 -19.05 0.73 -2.86
CA ALA A 23 -18.79 0.84 -4.29
C ALA A 23 -17.29 0.67 -4.62
N THR A 24 -16.39 1.19 -3.77
CA THR A 24 -14.95 1.00 -3.94
C THR A 24 -14.54 -0.46 -3.74
N VAL A 25 -15.06 -1.14 -2.73
CA VAL A 25 -14.81 -2.57 -2.50
C VAL A 25 -15.34 -3.42 -3.65
N ALA A 26 -16.56 -3.13 -4.13
CA ALA A 26 -17.10 -3.80 -5.31
C ALA A 26 -16.20 -3.57 -6.55
N LYS A 27 -15.63 -2.38 -6.74
CA LYS A 27 -14.64 -2.09 -7.78
C LYS A 27 -13.36 -2.89 -7.55
N ALA A 28 -12.85 -2.94 -6.31
CA ALA A 28 -11.66 -3.71 -5.97
C ALA A 28 -11.84 -5.20 -6.31
N CYS A 29 -12.98 -5.81 -5.96
CA CYS A 29 -13.28 -7.21 -6.30
C CYS A 29 -13.25 -7.45 -7.82
N ARG A 30 -13.81 -6.54 -8.63
CA ARG A 30 -13.71 -6.66 -10.11
C ARG A 30 -12.27 -6.56 -10.60
N LEU A 31 -11.47 -5.63 -10.05
CA LEU A 31 -10.06 -5.47 -10.39
C LEU A 31 -9.22 -6.69 -9.99
N LEU A 32 -9.55 -7.36 -8.89
CA LEU A 32 -8.93 -8.63 -8.50
C LEU A 32 -9.24 -9.74 -9.51
N ALA A 33 -10.48 -9.85 -9.96
CA ALA A 33 -10.87 -10.77 -11.03
C ALA A 33 -10.10 -10.50 -12.33
N GLU A 34 -9.99 -9.22 -12.73
CA GLU A 34 -9.24 -8.81 -13.93
C GLU A 34 -7.74 -9.10 -13.81
N ALA A 35 -7.13 -8.91 -12.63
CA ALA A 35 -5.75 -9.26 -12.36
C ALA A 35 -5.52 -10.78 -12.40
N ALA A 36 -6.41 -11.55 -11.78
CA ALA A 36 -6.37 -13.01 -11.80
C ALA A 36 -6.54 -13.56 -13.22
N ALA A 37 -7.41 -12.96 -14.05
CA ALA A 37 -7.57 -13.32 -15.45
C ALA A 37 -6.30 -13.09 -16.28
N GLN A 38 -5.41 -12.18 -15.84
CA GLN A 38 -4.08 -11.98 -16.41
C GLN A 38 -3.01 -12.91 -15.79
N GLY A 39 -3.43 -13.85 -14.94
CA GLY A 39 -2.58 -14.83 -14.28
C GLY A 39 -1.87 -14.30 -13.04
N ALA A 40 -2.24 -13.13 -12.50
CA ALA A 40 -1.65 -12.62 -11.28
C ALA A 40 -2.06 -13.47 -10.06
N GLU A 41 -1.11 -13.73 -9.18
CA GLU A 41 -1.27 -14.46 -7.93
C GLU A 41 -1.27 -13.52 -6.72
N LEU A 42 -0.75 -12.30 -6.90
CA LEU A 42 -0.80 -11.20 -5.94
C LEU A 42 -1.18 -9.92 -6.68
N ALA A 43 -2.18 -9.22 -6.19
CA ALA A 43 -2.54 -7.87 -6.63
C ALA A 43 -2.28 -6.86 -5.51
N VAL A 44 -1.68 -5.73 -5.85
CA VAL A 44 -1.45 -4.61 -4.92
C VAL A 44 -2.26 -3.42 -5.39
N LEU A 45 -3.11 -2.88 -4.52
CA LEU A 45 -3.92 -1.68 -4.72
C LEU A 45 -3.33 -0.50 -3.93
N PRO A 46 -3.73 0.75 -4.23
CA PRO A 46 -3.17 1.95 -3.60
C PRO A 46 -3.40 2.08 -2.10
N GLU A 47 -2.65 3.01 -1.48
CA GLU A 47 -2.86 3.52 -0.12
C GLU A 47 -4.27 4.11 0.03
N THR A 48 -4.94 3.83 1.17
CA THR A 48 -6.32 4.30 1.45
C THR A 48 -7.25 4.27 0.23
N PHE A 49 -7.12 3.22 -0.58
CA PHE A 49 -7.98 3.01 -1.73
C PHE A 49 -9.46 2.98 -1.31
N VAL A 50 -9.73 2.38 -0.16
CA VAL A 50 -11.05 2.50 0.48
C VAL A 50 -10.95 3.54 1.61
N SER A 51 -11.46 4.77 1.47
CA SER A 51 -12.27 5.30 0.38
C SER A 51 -11.59 6.45 -0.38
N VAL A 52 -10.57 7.10 0.19
CA VAL A 52 -9.77 8.16 -0.45
C VAL A 52 -8.61 8.57 0.46
N TYR A 53 -7.49 8.98 -0.13
CA TYR A 53 -6.37 9.58 0.60
C TYR A 53 -6.63 11.08 0.84
N PRO A 54 -6.57 11.58 2.09
CA PRO A 54 -6.71 13.00 2.40
C PRO A 54 -5.47 13.78 1.96
N SER A 55 -5.33 13.98 0.65
CA SER A 55 -4.15 14.61 0.05
C SER A 55 -4.07 16.10 0.35
N ASN A 56 -2.84 16.63 0.38
CA ASN A 56 -2.57 18.05 0.56
C ASN A 56 -3.28 18.93 -0.48
N ALA A 57 -3.52 18.39 -1.68
CA ALA A 57 -4.08 19.13 -2.79
C ALA A 57 -5.53 19.60 -2.55
N TRP A 58 -6.30 18.87 -1.72
CA TRP A 58 -7.69 19.20 -1.43
C TRP A 58 -8.01 19.21 0.07
N ALA A 59 -7.39 18.36 0.88
CA ALA A 59 -7.63 18.34 2.32
C ALA A 59 -7.19 19.65 3.00
N GLY A 60 -6.14 20.30 2.48
CA GLY A 60 -5.67 21.59 2.97
C GLY A 60 -6.70 22.71 2.83
N SER A 61 -7.54 22.68 1.81
CA SER A 61 -8.62 23.68 1.62
C SER A 61 -9.81 23.42 2.54
N ALA A 62 -10.03 22.17 2.94
CA ALA A 62 -11.07 21.78 3.88
C ALA A 62 -10.71 22.06 5.34
N VAL A 63 -9.44 22.31 5.66
CA VAL A 63 -8.92 22.57 7.01
C VAL A 63 -9.14 24.04 7.46
N GLY A 64 -9.89 24.83 6.75
CA GLY A 64 -10.44 26.09 7.27
C GLY A 64 -11.72 25.80 8.08
N PHE A 65 -12.01 26.60 9.08
CA PHE A 65 -13.07 26.47 10.09
C PHE A 65 -14.50 26.04 9.64
N ARG A 66 -14.71 25.85 8.34
CA ARG A 66 -15.96 25.32 7.75
C ARG A 66 -15.60 24.24 6.72
N GLY A 67 -16.16 23.05 6.86
CA GLY A 67 -15.96 21.92 5.95
C GLY A 67 -15.01 20.83 6.45
N HIS A 68 -14.17 21.08 7.46
CA HIS A 68 -13.32 20.04 8.06
C HIS A 68 -14.17 18.97 8.73
N ASP A 69 -15.17 19.38 9.53
CA ASP A 69 -16.02 18.44 10.23
C ASP A 69 -16.85 17.60 9.24
N GLU A 70 -17.40 18.20 8.20
CA GLU A 70 -18.14 17.51 7.16
C GLU A 70 -17.26 16.52 6.39
N LEU A 71 -16.04 16.93 5.99
CA LEU A 71 -15.12 16.04 5.31
C LEU A 71 -14.69 14.90 6.21
N TRP A 72 -14.40 15.16 7.49
CA TRP A 72 -14.05 14.15 8.46
C TRP A 72 -15.21 13.16 8.69
N GLU A 73 -16.44 13.66 8.84
CA GLU A 73 -17.64 12.85 9.01
C GLU A 73 -17.86 11.93 7.80
N ARG A 74 -17.80 12.47 6.58
CA ARG A 74 -17.93 11.68 5.35
C ARG A 74 -16.80 10.67 5.18
N LEU A 75 -15.58 11.03 5.56
CA LEU A 75 -14.46 10.09 5.57
C LEU A 75 -14.67 8.97 6.59
N TRP A 76 -15.18 9.32 7.79
CA TRP A 76 -15.55 8.35 8.82
C TRP A 76 -16.64 7.39 8.34
N GLU A 77 -17.72 7.89 7.77
CA GLU A 77 -18.82 7.10 7.25
C GLU A 77 -18.39 6.15 6.13
N SER A 78 -17.48 6.61 5.26
CA SER A 78 -16.92 5.84 4.16
C SER A 78 -15.68 5.01 4.53
N SER A 79 -15.27 5.00 5.79
CA SER A 79 -14.21 4.11 6.30
C SER A 79 -14.78 2.75 6.70
N ILE A 80 -13.91 1.75 6.85
CA ILE A 80 -14.33 0.37 7.15
C ILE A 80 -13.85 -0.10 8.52
N ASP A 81 -14.57 -1.05 9.07
CA ASP A 81 -14.14 -1.81 10.24
C ASP A 81 -13.22 -2.97 9.80
N VAL A 82 -12.21 -3.29 10.60
CA VAL A 82 -11.30 -4.42 10.33
C VAL A 82 -11.11 -5.25 11.60
N PRO A 83 -11.73 -6.46 11.67
CA PRO A 83 -12.53 -7.13 10.63
C PRO A 83 -13.90 -6.49 10.38
N GLY A 84 -14.49 -6.75 9.21
CA GLY A 84 -15.80 -6.22 8.85
C GLY A 84 -16.27 -6.71 7.47
N PRO A 85 -17.52 -6.40 7.09
CA PRO A 85 -18.14 -6.95 5.88
C PRO A 85 -17.39 -6.61 4.59
N GLN A 86 -16.73 -5.47 4.51
CA GLN A 86 -15.93 -5.08 3.35
C GLN A 86 -14.68 -5.96 3.23
N VAL A 87 -14.06 -6.31 4.36
CA VAL A 87 -12.92 -7.24 4.40
C VAL A 87 -13.37 -8.65 4.01
N ASP A 88 -14.54 -9.08 4.46
CA ASP A 88 -15.11 -10.38 4.10
C ASP A 88 -15.41 -10.46 2.60
N ALA A 89 -15.91 -9.39 1.99
CA ALA A 89 -16.14 -9.31 0.54
C ALA A 89 -14.83 -9.42 -0.26
N LEU A 90 -13.78 -8.73 0.18
CA LEU A 90 -12.44 -8.84 -0.43
C LEU A 90 -11.85 -10.26 -0.28
N ALA A 91 -12.02 -10.86 0.91
CA ALA A 91 -11.57 -12.23 1.16
C ALA A 91 -12.31 -13.25 0.29
N ALA A 92 -13.63 -13.08 0.11
CA ALA A 92 -14.40 -13.91 -0.78
C ALA A 92 -13.92 -13.81 -2.23
N ALA A 93 -13.64 -12.60 -2.73
CA ALA A 93 -13.07 -12.39 -4.06
C ALA A 93 -11.67 -13.02 -4.20
N CYS A 94 -10.81 -12.90 -3.17
CA CYS A 94 -9.51 -13.55 -3.14
C CYS A 94 -9.65 -15.08 -3.23
N ALA A 95 -10.60 -15.67 -2.49
CA ALA A 95 -10.86 -17.10 -2.51
C ALA A 95 -11.45 -17.58 -3.86
N GLU A 96 -12.39 -16.84 -4.42
CA GLU A 96 -13.01 -17.15 -5.71
C GLU A 96 -12.01 -17.20 -6.86
N HIS A 97 -11.06 -16.24 -6.87
CA HIS A 97 -10.10 -16.10 -7.95
C HIS A 97 -8.72 -16.69 -7.63
N GLY A 98 -8.50 -17.26 -6.45
CA GLY A 98 -7.22 -17.85 -6.02
C GLY A 98 -6.08 -16.84 -5.97
N ILE A 99 -6.35 -15.58 -5.63
CA ILE A 99 -5.40 -14.46 -5.65
C ILE A 99 -5.20 -13.88 -4.25
N HIS A 100 -3.98 -13.40 -3.96
CA HIS A 100 -3.74 -12.55 -2.78
C HIS A 100 -3.93 -11.08 -3.14
N CYS A 101 -4.37 -10.30 -2.16
CA CYS A 101 -4.62 -8.86 -2.30
C CYS A 101 -3.88 -8.08 -1.23
N VAL A 102 -3.17 -7.03 -1.63
CA VAL A 102 -2.76 -5.94 -0.73
C VAL A 102 -3.56 -4.71 -1.08
N ILE A 103 -4.22 -4.11 -0.09
CA ILE A 103 -5.09 -2.94 -0.29
C ILE A 103 -4.97 -1.96 0.87
N GLY A 104 -4.85 -0.67 0.53
CA GLY A 104 -4.94 0.40 1.52
C GLY A 104 -6.38 0.77 1.85
N VAL A 105 -6.66 1.00 3.12
CA VAL A 105 -8.01 1.35 3.60
C VAL A 105 -7.94 2.47 4.63
N ASN A 106 -9.02 3.25 4.74
CA ASN A 106 -9.31 4.02 5.93
C ASN A 106 -10.03 3.09 6.92
N GLU A 107 -9.38 2.80 8.05
CA GLU A 107 -9.92 1.92 9.10
C GLU A 107 -10.54 2.76 10.21
N ARG A 108 -11.79 2.46 10.60
CA ARG A 108 -12.41 3.01 11.81
C ARG A 108 -11.96 2.24 13.05
N GLU A 109 -11.74 2.95 14.15
CA GLU A 109 -11.60 2.31 15.46
C GLU A 109 -12.98 2.01 16.05
N SER A 110 -13.36 0.75 16.09
CA SER A 110 -14.70 0.33 16.51
C SER A 110 -14.95 0.50 18.03
N GLU A 111 -13.90 0.28 18.84
CA GLU A 111 -14.02 0.36 20.31
C GLU A 111 -14.01 1.81 20.83
N ARG A 112 -13.38 2.71 20.09
CA ARG A 112 -13.23 4.13 20.45
C ARG A 112 -13.60 5.01 19.24
N PRO A 113 -14.90 5.23 19.01
CA PRO A 113 -15.33 6.07 17.90
C PRO A 113 -14.65 7.44 17.93
N GLY A 114 -14.29 7.94 16.74
CA GLY A 114 -13.60 9.20 16.57
C GLY A 114 -12.13 9.08 16.17
N SER A 115 -11.60 7.86 16.01
CA SER A 115 -10.26 7.62 15.48
C SER A 115 -10.31 6.86 14.16
N LEU A 116 -9.58 7.37 13.17
CA LEU A 116 -9.33 6.72 11.88
C LEU A 116 -7.86 6.35 11.77
N TYR A 117 -7.58 5.30 11.02
CA TYR A 117 -6.22 4.88 10.72
C TYR A 117 -6.06 4.63 9.21
N ASN A 118 -4.93 5.05 8.68
CA ASN A 118 -4.46 4.59 7.39
C ASN A 118 -3.89 3.19 7.57
N ALA A 119 -4.53 2.20 6.99
CA ALA A 119 -4.13 0.81 7.16
C ALA A 119 -3.92 0.11 5.82
N MET A 120 -3.00 -0.85 5.81
CA MET A 120 -2.75 -1.77 4.72
C MET A 120 -3.18 -3.18 5.15
N LEU A 121 -3.99 -3.82 4.33
CA LEU A 121 -4.45 -5.18 4.53
C LEU A 121 -3.77 -6.11 3.54
N LEU A 122 -3.28 -7.25 4.00
CA LEU A 122 -2.92 -8.39 3.18
C LEU A 122 -3.98 -9.47 3.37
N ILE A 123 -4.68 -9.80 2.31
CA ILE A 123 -5.78 -10.76 2.28
C ILE A 123 -5.41 -11.87 1.30
N GLY A 124 -5.64 -13.09 1.68
CA GLY A 124 -5.46 -14.28 0.84
C GLY A 124 -6.75 -15.06 0.64
N PRO A 125 -6.70 -16.15 -0.12
CA PRO A 125 -7.84 -17.07 -0.24
C PRO A 125 -8.36 -17.61 1.10
N GLU A 126 -7.52 -17.61 2.14
CA GLU A 126 -7.82 -18.03 3.51
C GLU A 126 -8.38 -16.90 4.40
N GLY A 127 -8.51 -15.67 3.89
CA GLY A 127 -9.00 -14.52 4.62
C GLY A 127 -7.96 -13.44 4.89
N LEU A 128 -8.17 -12.62 5.93
CA LEU A 128 -7.24 -11.58 6.35
C LEU A 128 -6.00 -12.19 7.00
N LEU A 129 -4.83 -11.99 6.37
CA LEU A 129 -3.54 -12.55 6.81
C LEU A 129 -2.74 -11.57 7.67
N HIS A 130 -2.82 -10.27 7.33
CA HIS A 130 -2.08 -9.22 8.00
C HIS A 130 -2.79 -7.87 7.87
N LYS A 131 -2.69 -7.08 8.95
CA LYS A 131 -3.08 -5.68 8.98
C LYS A 131 -1.90 -4.87 9.55
N HIS A 132 -1.56 -3.78 8.87
CA HIS A 132 -0.59 -2.81 9.31
C HIS A 132 -1.24 -1.43 9.33
N ARG A 133 -1.24 -0.76 10.50
CA ARG A 133 -1.62 0.64 10.65
C ARG A 133 -0.39 1.53 10.48
N LYS A 134 -0.47 2.52 9.62
CA LYS A 134 0.63 3.44 9.31
C LYS A 134 1.23 4.05 10.57
N LEU A 135 2.55 3.90 10.75
CA LEU A 135 3.28 4.37 11.92
C LEU A 135 3.15 5.88 12.12
N MET A 136 3.25 6.63 11.03
CA MET A 136 3.26 8.09 11.08
C MET A 136 2.49 8.66 9.89
N PRO A 137 1.32 9.26 10.14
CA PRO A 137 0.58 9.99 9.11
C PRO A 137 1.41 11.14 8.54
N THR A 138 1.25 11.42 7.24
CA THR A 138 2.05 12.40 6.50
C THR A 138 1.34 13.74 6.43
N MET A 139 1.96 14.83 6.93
CA MET A 139 1.47 16.21 6.80
C MET A 139 -0.02 16.35 7.19
N GLN A 140 -0.92 16.73 6.26
CA GLN A 140 -2.36 16.93 6.49
C GLN A 140 -3.09 15.64 6.88
N GLU A 141 -2.57 14.49 6.52
CA GLU A 141 -3.09 13.20 6.97
C GLU A 141 -3.21 13.14 8.51
N ARG A 142 -2.32 13.84 9.24
CA ARG A 142 -2.35 13.95 10.71
C ARG A 142 -3.59 14.60 11.29
N LEU A 143 -4.39 15.26 10.47
CA LEU A 143 -5.66 15.85 10.86
C LEU A 143 -6.80 14.82 10.85
N PHE A 144 -6.58 13.68 10.20
CA PHE A 144 -7.57 12.63 9.96
C PHE A 144 -7.19 11.32 10.64
N HIS A 145 -5.91 10.93 10.59
CA HIS A 145 -5.47 9.61 11.00
C HIS A 145 -4.63 9.64 12.27
N GLY A 146 -4.87 8.64 13.10
CA GLY A 146 -4.04 8.31 14.24
C GLY A 146 -2.72 7.63 13.87
N VAL A 147 -1.85 7.50 14.85
CA VAL A 147 -0.54 6.85 14.76
C VAL A 147 -0.70 5.35 14.98
N GLY A 148 -0.12 4.52 14.11
CA GLY A 148 -0.11 3.07 14.27
C GLY A 148 0.77 2.62 15.43
N PRO A 149 0.47 1.47 16.08
CA PRO A 149 1.18 1.01 17.28
C PRO A 149 2.60 0.48 16.98
N GLY A 150 2.86 0.04 15.74
CA GLY A 150 4.18 -0.44 15.31
C GLY A 150 4.53 -1.88 15.72
N ASP A 151 3.66 -2.58 16.41
CA ASP A 151 3.82 -4.00 16.80
C ASP A 151 3.51 -4.98 15.66
N ASP A 152 3.06 -4.46 14.54
CA ASP A 152 2.66 -5.18 13.33
C ASP A 152 3.71 -5.11 12.21
N LEU A 153 4.90 -4.54 12.46
CA LEU A 153 6.01 -4.48 11.51
C LEU A 153 6.63 -5.86 11.28
N ARG A 154 6.05 -6.60 10.35
CA ARG A 154 6.49 -7.98 10.07
C ARG A 154 6.33 -8.36 8.60
N VAL A 155 6.99 -9.44 8.23
CA VAL A 155 6.81 -10.14 6.96
C VAL A 155 5.86 -11.31 7.16
N THR A 156 4.88 -11.44 6.30
CA THR A 156 3.88 -12.52 6.35
C THR A 156 4.23 -13.58 5.32
N PRO A 157 4.44 -14.85 5.74
CA PRO A 157 4.55 -15.98 4.83
C PRO A 157 3.19 -16.23 4.14
N THR A 158 3.21 -16.41 2.82
CA THR A 158 2.03 -16.70 2.01
C THR A 158 2.37 -17.75 0.96
N ALA A 159 1.37 -18.25 0.23
CA ALA A 159 1.58 -19.14 -0.90
C ALA A 159 2.35 -18.47 -2.06
N VAL A 160 2.34 -17.14 -2.14
CA VAL A 160 3.05 -16.36 -3.17
C VAL A 160 4.44 -15.90 -2.72
N GLY A 161 4.90 -16.33 -1.56
CA GLY A 161 6.19 -15.95 -0.98
C GLY A 161 6.03 -15.16 0.32
N ARG A 162 7.14 -14.59 0.78
CA ARG A 162 7.20 -13.78 1.99
C ARG A 162 6.91 -12.32 1.62
N VAL A 163 5.70 -11.87 1.95
CA VAL A 163 5.24 -10.50 1.63
C VAL A 163 5.48 -9.59 2.84
N GLY A 164 6.18 -8.50 2.61
CA GLY A 164 6.39 -7.42 3.56
C GLY A 164 6.25 -6.08 2.87
N GLY A 165 6.17 -5.01 3.61
CA GLY A 165 6.05 -3.68 3.02
C GLY A 165 5.62 -2.62 4.03
N LEU A 166 5.53 -1.39 3.54
CA LEU A 166 5.18 -0.21 4.31
C LEU A 166 4.30 0.72 3.48
N ILE A 167 3.52 1.55 4.15
CA ILE A 167 2.62 2.49 3.50
C ILE A 167 3.35 3.79 3.18
N CYS A 168 3.38 4.21 1.90
CA CYS A 168 3.80 5.53 1.46
C CYS A 168 5.16 5.98 2.07
N TRP A 169 5.21 7.15 2.70
CA TRP A 169 6.45 7.72 3.22
C TRP A 169 7.06 6.98 4.41
N GLU A 170 6.39 5.99 5.00
CA GLU A 170 7.07 5.05 5.89
C GLU A 170 8.24 4.35 5.20
N ASN A 171 8.12 4.14 3.87
CA ASN A 171 9.20 3.63 3.04
C ASN A 171 10.45 4.53 3.03
N ARG A 172 10.35 5.79 3.48
CA ARG A 172 11.48 6.71 3.67
C ARG A 172 12.07 6.66 5.08
N MET A 173 11.47 5.90 6.00
CA MET A 173 11.96 5.70 7.37
C MET A 173 12.96 4.53 7.40
N PRO A 174 14.29 4.76 7.53
CA PRO A 174 15.28 3.69 7.40
C PRO A 174 15.09 2.58 8.44
N LEU A 175 14.77 2.94 9.68
CA LEU A 175 14.58 1.97 10.77
C LEU A 175 13.30 1.15 10.61
N ALA A 176 12.22 1.72 10.05
CA ALA A 176 11.00 0.98 9.75
C ALA A 176 11.25 -0.08 8.66
N ARG A 177 11.98 0.29 7.59
CA ARG A 177 12.39 -0.69 6.57
C ARG A 177 13.25 -1.78 7.18
N TRP A 178 14.27 -1.39 7.98
CA TRP A 178 15.18 -2.34 8.62
C TRP A 178 14.43 -3.32 9.52
N ALA A 179 13.43 -2.87 10.28
CA ALA A 179 12.59 -3.73 11.12
C ALA A 179 11.86 -4.79 10.29
N VAL A 180 11.24 -4.40 9.16
CA VAL A 180 10.55 -5.34 8.27
C VAL A 180 11.54 -6.26 7.55
N TYR A 181 12.74 -5.76 7.16
CA TYR A 181 13.76 -6.58 6.50
C TYR A 181 14.22 -7.77 7.36
N GLN A 182 14.17 -7.67 8.69
CA GLN A 182 14.46 -8.79 9.61
C GLN A 182 13.62 -10.03 9.29
N GLY A 183 12.42 -9.83 8.77
CA GLY A 183 11.53 -10.89 8.33
C GLY A 183 11.92 -11.53 6.99
N GLY A 184 12.90 -11.00 6.25
CA GLY A 184 13.37 -11.51 4.97
C GLY A 184 12.29 -11.49 3.88
N PRO A 185 11.76 -10.33 3.48
CA PRO A 185 10.77 -10.24 2.42
C PRO A 185 11.34 -10.72 1.08
N GLN A 186 10.48 -11.31 0.26
CA GLN A 186 10.74 -11.66 -1.13
C GLN A 186 9.99 -10.72 -2.09
N ILE A 187 8.82 -10.25 -1.64
CA ILE A 187 8.03 -9.23 -2.31
C ILE A 187 7.78 -8.11 -1.29
N TRP A 188 8.17 -6.90 -1.66
CA TRP A 188 7.94 -5.68 -0.91
C TRP A 188 6.81 -4.90 -1.55
N VAL A 189 5.77 -4.61 -0.78
CA VAL A 189 4.61 -3.85 -1.24
C VAL A 189 4.63 -2.44 -0.68
N ALA A 190 4.36 -1.46 -1.52
CA ALA A 190 4.42 -0.05 -1.19
C ALA A 190 3.21 0.70 -1.78
N PRO A 191 1.99 0.47 -1.24
CA PRO A 191 0.84 1.30 -1.56
C PRO A 191 1.11 2.74 -1.12
N ASN A 192 0.80 3.71 -1.97
CA ASN A 192 1.20 5.09 -1.74
C ASN A 192 0.30 6.11 -2.45
N ALA A 193 0.53 7.40 -2.16
CA ALA A 193 -0.07 8.55 -2.84
C ALA A 193 0.98 9.53 -3.41
N ASP A 194 2.27 9.16 -3.39
CA ASP A 194 3.37 9.98 -3.95
C ASP A 194 3.64 9.57 -5.40
N ASP A 195 3.43 10.47 -6.34
CA ASP A 195 3.58 10.25 -7.78
C ASP A 195 4.84 10.92 -8.39
N THR A 196 5.80 11.28 -7.52
CA THR A 196 7.02 12.00 -7.92
C THR A 196 8.12 11.07 -8.43
N ASP A 197 9.06 11.63 -9.21
CA ASP A 197 10.27 10.92 -9.63
C ASP A 197 11.15 10.50 -8.44
N GLY A 198 11.15 11.30 -7.36
CA GLY A 198 11.83 10.97 -6.12
C GLY A 198 11.27 9.72 -5.43
N TRP A 199 9.95 9.46 -5.61
CA TRP A 199 9.33 8.22 -5.18
C TRP A 199 9.81 7.02 -6.00
N GLN A 200 9.86 7.15 -7.32
CA GLN A 200 10.37 6.11 -8.21
C GLN A 200 11.82 5.74 -7.89
N ALA A 201 12.66 6.73 -7.59
CA ALA A 201 14.04 6.51 -7.15
C ALA A 201 14.11 5.75 -5.82
N SER A 202 13.22 6.08 -4.86
CA SER A 202 13.12 5.38 -3.58
C SER A 202 12.73 3.90 -3.77
N MET A 203 11.79 3.60 -4.64
CA MET A 203 11.36 2.22 -4.93
C MET A 203 12.50 1.37 -5.52
N ARG A 204 13.28 1.94 -6.42
CA ARG A 204 14.46 1.29 -6.98
C ARG A 204 15.54 1.04 -5.91
N HIS A 205 15.78 2.02 -5.05
CA HIS A 205 16.70 1.86 -3.92
C HIS A 205 16.25 0.76 -2.96
N ILE A 206 14.97 0.73 -2.59
CA ILE A 206 14.42 -0.26 -1.68
C ILE A 206 14.51 -1.68 -2.26
N ALA A 207 14.32 -1.85 -3.56
CA ALA A 207 14.50 -3.15 -4.20
C ALA A 207 15.93 -3.67 -4.04
N ILE A 208 16.93 -2.82 -4.27
CA ILE A 208 18.35 -3.17 -4.08
C ILE A 208 18.65 -3.43 -2.59
N GLU A 209 18.21 -2.55 -1.70
CA GLU A 209 18.49 -2.61 -0.27
C GLU A 209 17.88 -3.85 0.40
N SER A 210 16.63 -4.18 0.06
CA SER A 210 15.90 -5.33 0.63
C SER A 210 16.26 -6.67 -0.01
N GLY A 211 16.76 -6.65 -1.25
CA GLY A 211 16.87 -7.84 -2.09
C GLY A 211 15.50 -8.47 -2.41
N ALA A 212 14.43 -7.67 -2.47
CA ALA A 212 13.07 -8.10 -2.76
C ALA A 212 12.52 -7.39 -4.01
N PHE A 213 11.61 -8.04 -4.72
CA PHE A 213 10.82 -7.34 -5.74
C PHE A 213 9.96 -6.28 -5.07
N VAL A 214 9.94 -5.05 -5.61
CA VAL A 214 9.10 -3.96 -5.10
C VAL A 214 7.90 -3.76 -6.01
N VAL A 215 6.71 -3.75 -5.42
CA VAL A 215 5.45 -3.43 -6.09
C VAL A 215 4.88 -2.16 -5.46
N SER A 216 4.92 -1.06 -6.18
CA SER A 216 4.44 0.24 -5.69
C SER A 216 3.26 0.72 -6.53
N VAL A 217 2.23 1.20 -5.84
CA VAL A 217 0.97 1.56 -6.49
C VAL A 217 0.40 2.85 -5.88
N PRO A 218 0.58 3.99 -6.55
CA PRO A 218 -0.14 5.22 -6.22
C PRO A 218 -1.54 5.22 -6.82
N GLN A 219 -2.42 6.06 -6.26
CA GLN A 219 -3.74 6.30 -6.84
C GLN A 219 -3.62 7.12 -8.14
N TYR A 220 -4.51 6.86 -9.09
CA TYR A 220 -4.84 7.81 -10.17
C TYR A 220 -6.14 8.52 -9.80
N ILE A 221 -6.09 9.84 -9.62
CA ILE A 221 -7.24 10.63 -9.16
C ILE A 221 -7.45 11.81 -10.11
N PRO A 222 -8.27 11.68 -11.16
CA PRO A 222 -8.69 12.80 -11.98
C PRO A 222 -9.72 13.65 -11.21
N GLY A 223 -9.71 14.97 -11.40
CA GLY A 223 -10.67 15.88 -10.76
C GLY A 223 -12.12 15.58 -11.09
N SER A 224 -12.38 14.99 -12.26
CA SER A 224 -13.72 14.54 -12.68
C SER A 224 -14.29 13.39 -11.84
N ALA A 225 -13.44 12.68 -11.06
CA ALA A 225 -13.87 11.58 -10.20
C ALA A 225 -14.52 12.05 -8.88
N PHE A 226 -14.28 13.31 -8.49
CA PHE A 226 -14.88 13.83 -7.26
C PHE A 226 -16.39 14.00 -7.41
N PRO A 227 -17.20 13.63 -6.40
CA PRO A 227 -18.64 13.87 -6.42
C PRO A 227 -18.96 15.35 -6.44
N ASP A 228 -20.16 15.73 -6.93
CA ASP A 228 -20.55 17.14 -7.08
C ASP A 228 -20.68 17.86 -5.73
N ASP A 229 -21.03 17.12 -4.70
CA ASP A 229 -21.18 17.57 -3.32
C ASP A 229 -19.93 17.33 -2.45
N PHE A 230 -18.76 17.16 -3.07
CA PHE A 230 -17.51 16.97 -2.32
C PHE A 230 -17.24 18.19 -1.41
N PRO A 231 -16.94 18.00 -0.11
CA PRO A 231 -16.88 19.09 0.87
C PRO A 231 -15.56 19.89 0.81
N ALA A 232 -15.02 20.11 -0.38
CA ALA A 232 -13.86 20.96 -0.66
C ALA A 232 -13.92 21.48 -2.09
N GLU A 233 -13.22 22.59 -2.36
CA GLU A 233 -13.12 23.11 -3.72
C GLU A 233 -12.25 22.19 -4.59
N ILE A 234 -12.84 21.68 -5.66
CA ILE A 234 -12.20 20.79 -6.61
C ILE A 234 -12.19 21.41 -8.01
N ASP A 235 -11.01 21.57 -8.58
CA ASP A 235 -10.84 21.86 -9.99
C ASP A 235 -10.96 20.54 -10.80
N ARG A 236 -12.11 20.34 -11.43
CA ARG A 236 -12.42 19.13 -12.17
C ARG A 236 -11.57 18.91 -13.41
N SER A 237 -10.83 19.93 -13.87
CA SER A 237 -9.91 19.83 -15.00
C SER A 237 -8.53 19.30 -14.61
N LYS A 238 -8.20 19.27 -13.32
CA LYS A 238 -6.90 18.81 -12.81
C LYS A 238 -6.86 17.30 -12.57
N VAL A 239 -5.64 16.79 -12.54
CA VAL A 239 -5.30 15.48 -12.02
C VAL A 239 -4.65 15.67 -10.65
N TYR A 240 -5.24 15.06 -9.59
CA TYR A 240 -4.79 15.17 -8.21
C TYR A 240 -3.83 14.06 -7.80
N GLY A 241 -3.83 12.97 -8.53
CA GLY A 241 -2.86 11.88 -8.44
C GLY A 241 -2.67 11.31 -9.84
N ARG A 242 -1.46 11.42 -10.40
CA ARG A 242 -1.17 10.98 -11.76
C ARG A 242 -0.84 9.49 -11.88
N GLY A 243 -0.78 8.78 -10.75
CA GLY A 243 -0.35 7.39 -10.73
C GLY A 243 1.17 7.23 -10.75
N GLY A 244 1.66 6.15 -11.32
CA GLY A 244 3.07 5.77 -11.37
C GLY A 244 3.30 4.34 -10.87
N ALA A 245 2.29 3.46 -11.03
CA ALA A 245 2.38 2.05 -10.63
C ALA A 245 3.56 1.36 -11.31
N VAL A 246 4.40 0.69 -10.51
CA VAL A 246 5.68 0.15 -10.96
C VAL A 246 6.01 -1.15 -10.24
N ILE A 247 6.69 -2.05 -10.96
CA ILE A 247 7.30 -3.26 -10.42
C ILE A 247 8.80 -3.20 -10.71
N VAL A 248 9.61 -3.40 -9.66
CA VAL A 248 11.07 -3.23 -9.69
C VAL A 248 11.74 -4.52 -9.25
N GLU A 249 12.80 -4.93 -9.95
CA GLU A 249 13.59 -6.10 -9.61
C GLU A 249 14.74 -5.78 -8.63
N PRO A 250 15.20 -6.77 -7.82
CA PRO A 250 16.11 -6.51 -6.69
C PRO A 250 17.60 -6.39 -7.04
N THR A 251 18.08 -6.85 -8.20
CA THR A 251 19.53 -6.94 -8.46
C THR A 251 20.15 -5.61 -8.81
N GLY A 252 19.49 -4.80 -9.61
CA GLY A 252 19.97 -3.48 -10.03
C GLY A 252 18.93 -2.39 -9.86
N GLY A 253 17.77 -2.69 -9.27
CA GLY A 253 16.66 -1.75 -9.17
C GLY A 253 16.08 -1.41 -10.54
N GLY A 254 16.13 -2.36 -11.48
CA GLY A 254 15.57 -2.23 -12.82
C GLY A 254 14.04 -2.26 -12.75
N VAL A 255 13.39 -1.35 -13.48
CA VAL A 255 11.94 -1.38 -13.67
C VAL A 255 11.61 -2.50 -14.65
N ILE A 256 10.82 -3.48 -14.21
CA ILE A 256 10.42 -4.62 -15.05
C ILE A 256 8.99 -4.47 -15.60
N ALA A 257 8.18 -3.59 -15.00
CA ALA A 257 6.88 -3.21 -15.53
C ALA A 257 6.47 -1.82 -15.00
N GLY A 258 5.81 -1.01 -15.82
CA GLY A 258 5.51 0.40 -15.51
C GLY A 258 6.69 1.35 -15.79
N PRO A 259 6.72 2.58 -15.21
CA PRO A 259 5.62 3.17 -14.46
C PRO A 259 4.42 3.54 -15.33
N LEU A 260 3.21 3.34 -14.79
CA LEU A 260 1.97 3.69 -15.46
C LEU A 260 1.47 5.06 -14.96
N TYR A 261 1.34 6.03 -15.86
CA TYR A 261 0.88 7.38 -15.52
C TYR A 261 -0.43 7.76 -16.23
N ASP A 262 -1.14 8.69 -15.62
CA ASP A 262 -2.27 9.46 -16.16
C ASP A 262 -3.47 8.61 -16.63
N ARG A 263 -3.62 7.40 -16.09
CA ARG A 263 -4.76 6.51 -16.37
C ARG A 263 -4.88 5.39 -15.35
N GLU A 264 -6.04 4.77 -15.30
CA GLU A 264 -6.21 3.48 -14.64
C GLU A 264 -5.58 2.34 -15.47
N GLY A 265 -5.20 1.27 -14.80
CA GLY A 265 -4.70 0.06 -15.45
C GLY A 265 -4.03 -0.92 -14.50
N ILE A 266 -3.81 -2.11 -15.01
CA ILE A 266 -3.13 -3.19 -14.30
C ILE A 266 -1.78 -3.42 -14.98
N VAL A 267 -0.72 -3.28 -14.21
CA VAL A 267 0.65 -3.56 -14.66
C VAL A 267 1.09 -4.88 -14.06
N VAL A 268 1.49 -5.84 -14.88
CA VAL A 268 1.85 -7.20 -14.43
C VAL A 268 3.31 -7.53 -14.75
N ALA A 269 3.94 -8.31 -13.88
CA ALA A 269 5.27 -8.87 -14.11
C ALA A 269 5.42 -10.25 -13.47
N ASP A 270 6.30 -11.06 -14.05
CA ASP A 270 6.76 -12.31 -13.48
C ASP A 270 7.98 -12.07 -12.59
N CYS A 271 7.86 -12.37 -11.30
CA CYS A 271 8.89 -12.22 -10.28
C CYS A 271 9.48 -13.59 -9.94
N ASP A 272 10.65 -13.92 -10.49
CA ASP A 272 11.40 -15.10 -10.09
C ASP A 272 12.07 -14.86 -8.73
N LEU A 273 11.53 -15.43 -7.68
CA LEU A 273 12.01 -15.22 -6.30
C LEU A 273 13.47 -15.66 -6.08
N ARG A 274 14.06 -16.45 -6.99
CA ARG A 274 15.50 -16.79 -6.95
C ARG A 274 16.38 -15.57 -7.22
N VAL A 275 15.89 -14.58 -7.98
CA VAL A 275 16.61 -13.33 -8.24
C VAL A 275 16.89 -12.58 -6.94
N GLY A 276 15.93 -12.57 -5.99
CA GLY A 276 16.12 -11.99 -4.66
C GLY A 276 17.21 -12.71 -3.83
N LEU A 277 17.28 -14.05 -3.93
CA LEU A 277 18.36 -14.82 -3.30
C LEU A 277 19.72 -14.42 -3.90
N HIS A 278 19.80 -14.23 -5.22
CA HIS A 278 21.05 -13.81 -5.88
C HIS A 278 21.44 -12.38 -5.47
N ALA A 279 20.47 -11.45 -5.35
CA ALA A 279 20.73 -10.10 -4.85
C ALA A 279 21.28 -10.12 -3.43
N LYS A 280 20.65 -10.86 -2.52
CA LYS A 280 21.09 -11.01 -1.11
C LYS A 280 22.45 -11.67 -0.96
N ARG A 281 22.90 -12.48 -1.90
CA ARG A 281 24.28 -13.03 -1.88
C ARG A 281 25.33 -11.91 -1.93
N TRP A 282 25.04 -10.82 -2.63
CA TRP A 282 25.96 -9.68 -2.76
C TRP A 282 25.79 -8.67 -1.63
N PHE A 283 24.53 -8.40 -1.25
CA PHE A 283 24.21 -7.43 -0.21
C PHE A 283 22.97 -7.90 0.54
N ASP A 284 23.13 -8.24 1.80
CA ASP A 284 22.05 -8.56 2.72
C ASP A 284 22.10 -7.60 3.91
N ALA A 285 21.26 -6.57 3.88
CA ALA A 285 21.27 -5.48 4.85
C ALA A 285 21.05 -5.93 6.28
N VAL A 286 20.37 -7.06 6.51
CA VAL A 286 20.09 -7.63 7.84
C VAL A 286 20.86 -8.92 8.11
N GLY A 287 21.59 -9.43 7.11
CA GLY A 287 22.46 -10.60 7.18
C GLY A 287 23.93 -10.22 7.28
N HIS A 288 24.73 -10.62 6.28
CA HIS A 288 26.20 -10.46 6.32
C HIS A 288 26.70 -9.02 6.19
N TYR A 289 25.85 -8.04 5.84
CA TYR A 289 26.14 -6.61 5.94
C TYR A 289 25.58 -5.97 7.21
N SER A 290 24.98 -6.74 8.10
CA SER A 290 24.53 -6.23 9.40
C SER A 290 25.65 -6.28 10.43
N ARG A 291 25.73 -5.23 11.24
CA ARG A 291 26.63 -5.11 12.39
C ARG A 291 25.77 -4.74 13.61
N SER A 292 24.88 -5.66 14.00
CA SER A 292 24.00 -5.47 15.16
C SER A 292 24.75 -5.25 16.47
N ASP A 293 25.99 -5.70 16.55
CA ASP A 293 26.91 -5.42 17.66
C ASP A 293 27.33 -3.94 17.77
N VAL A 294 27.18 -3.17 16.66
CA VAL A 294 27.57 -1.75 16.58
C VAL A 294 26.37 -0.85 16.28
N LEU A 295 25.43 -1.33 15.43
CA LEU A 295 24.38 -0.53 14.82
C LEU A 295 22.97 -0.89 15.31
N ALA A 296 22.83 -1.78 16.29
CA ALA A 296 21.52 -2.04 16.88
C ALA A 296 20.94 -0.75 17.46
N PRO A 297 19.66 -0.44 17.23
CA PRO A 297 19.00 0.63 17.96
C PRO A 297 19.20 0.40 19.44
N SER A 298 19.75 1.38 20.16
CA SER A 298 19.91 1.25 21.60
C SER A 298 18.51 1.22 22.24
N ASP A 299 18.25 0.23 23.09
CA ASP A 299 17.06 0.17 23.94
C ASP A 299 17.09 1.26 25.03
N ALA A 300 17.88 2.30 24.85
CA ALA A 300 18.00 3.37 25.81
C ALA A 300 16.67 4.12 25.89
N PRO A 301 15.99 4.07 27.02
CA PRO A 301 14.84 4.94 27.25
C PRO A 301 15.35 6.38 27.23
N SER A 302 14.72 7.19 26.40
CA SER A 302 14.92 8.65 26.36
C SER A 302 14.44 9.30 27.66
#